data_8b9ef4ce76600527a393f54652e376c5
#
_entry.id   8b9ef4ce76600527a393f54652e376c5
#
_cell.length_a   1.000
_cell.length_b   1.000
_cell.length_c   1.000
_cell.angle_alpha   90.00
_cell.angle_beta   90.00
_cell.angle_gamma   90.00
#
_symmetry.space_group_name_H-M   'P 1'
#
loop_
_entity.id
_entity.type
_entity.pdbx_description
1 polymer ?
#
loop_
_entity_poly.entity_id
_entity_poly.type
_entity_poly.pdbx_seq_one_letter_code
_entity_poly.pdbx_strand_id
1 'polypeptide(L)'
;LSEHRGLVVEAENILVPGCGFGHDANLISSIAKGQVFGLDVADEAIGQAKERYSGEQRSWVVGDLFESEGNYDLVFEHTFFCAIPVERRSDYVATMARLIPQGGHLLALFFLNPDHKGEEGPPFGVTVDELKGFFGGAFEMIWSQPPSKTFEAREGDGRELSILWRRLGD
;
A
#
# COMPACT_ATOMS: atom_id res chain seq x y z
N LEU A 1 0.68 -4.58 11.01
CA LEU A 1 -0.20 -3.56 11.63
C LEU A 1 -0.02 -3.42 13.14
N SER A 2 0.17 -4.51 13.89
CA SER A 2 0.29 -4.44 15.35
C SER A 2 1.42 -3.51 15.83
N GLU A 3 2.58 -3.57 15.19
CA GLU A 3 3.77 -2.77 15.53
C GLU A 3 3.59 -1.28 15.18
N HIS A 4 2.78 -0.98 14.17
CA HIS A 4 2.52 0.39 13.69
C HIS A 4 1.11 0.88 14.00
N ARG A 5 0.45 0.26 15.01
CA ARG A 5 -0.90 0.64 15.41
C ARG A 5 -1.02 2.14 15.75
N GLY A 6 0.01 2.73 16.34
CA GLY A 6 0.06 4.15 16.65
C GLY A 6 -0.11 5.03 15.41
N LEU A 7 0.61 4.72 14.32
CA LEU A 7 0.49 5.47 13.07
C LEU A 7 -0.93 5.41 12.49
N VAL A 8 -1.57 4.21 12.53
CA VAL A 8 -2.95 4.04 12.05
C VAL A 8 -3.94 4.85 12.91
N VAL A 9 -3.74 4.88 14.22
CA VAL A 9 -4.63 5.61 15.17
C VAL A 9 -4.49 7.12 15.04
N GLU A 10 -3.28 7.63 14.78
CA GLU A 10 -2.97 9.07 14.71
C GLU A 10 -3.25 9.69 13.34
N ALA A 11 -3.28 8.89 12.27
CA ALA A 11 -3.55 9.38 10.92
C ALA A 11 -4.98 9.90 10.78
N GLU A 12 -5.13 11.09 10.20
CA GLU A 12 -6.43 11.70 9.90
C GLU A 12 -7.02 11.15 8.60
N ASN A 13 -6.16 10.93 7.59
CA ASN A 13 -6.54 10.38 6.29
C ASN A 13 -5.64 9.21 5.91
N ILE A 14 -6.24 8.06 5.66
CA ILE A 14 -5.54 6.82 5.29
C ILE A 14 -6.02 6.36 3.93
N LEU A 15 -5.11 6.16 2.97
CA LEU A 15 -5.41 5.57 1.68
C LEU A 15 -5.02 4.10 1.65
N VAL A 16 -5.89 3.26 1.09
CA VAL A 16 -5.64 1.85 0.77
C VAL A 16 -5.82 1.66 -0.73
N PRO A 17 -4.74 1.80 -1.53
CA PRO A 17 -4.79 1.62 -2.97
C PRO A 17 -4.89 0.14 -3.34
N GLY A 18 -5.62 -0.18 -4.41
CA GLY A 18 -5.89 -1.56 -4.82
C GLY A 18 -6.65 -2.34 -3.75
N CYS A 19 -7.62 -1.69 -3.10
CA CYS A 19 -8.29 -2.24 -1.93
C CYS A 19 -9.17 -3.47 -2.23
N GLY A 20 -9.42 -3.77 -3.50
CA GLY A 20 -10.27 -4.89 -3.93
C GLY A 20 -11.63 -4.86 -3.23
N PHE A 21 -11.97 -5.96 -2.59
CA PHE A 21 -13.24 -6.11 -1.84
C PHE A 21 -13.26 -5.41 -0.46
N GLY A 22 -12.25 -4.60 -0.15
CA GLY A 22 -12.22 -3.71 1.01
C GLY A 22 -11.83 -4.34 2.34
N HIS A 23 -11.29 -5.56 2.37
CA HIS A 23 -10.98 -6.26 3.62
C HIS A 23 -9.97 -5.49 4.48
N ASP A 24 -8.85 -5.07 3.88
CA ASP A 24 -7.80 -4.34 4.59
C ASP A 24 -8.26 -2.94 5.00
N ALA A 25 -8.95 -2.22 4.13
CA ALA A 25 -9.51 -0.91 4.45
C ALA A 25 -10.53 -1.00 5.60
N ASN A 26 -11.36 -2.06 5.63
CA ASN A 26 -12.26 -2.32 6.74
C ASN A 26 -11.52 -2.62 8.05
N LEU A 27 -10.47 -3.46 8.00
CA LEU A 27 -9.64 -3.77 9.17
C LEU A 27 -8.98 -2.49 9.71
N ILE A 28 -8.38 -1.67 8.83
CA ILE A 28 -7.74 -0.42 9.19
C ILE A 28 -8.74 0.54 9.81
N SER A 29 -9.94 0.69 9.24
CA SER A 29 -10.98 1.56 9.78
C SER A 29 -11.49 1.14 11.17
N SER A 30 -11.36 -0.13 11.54
CA SER A 30 -11.68 -0.60 12.90
C SER A 30 -10.67 -0.14 13.96
N ILE A 31 -9.51 0.35 13.53
CA ILE A 31 -8.40 0.80 14.38
C ILE A 31 -8.23 2.31 14.30
N ALA A 32 -8.39 2.87 13.11
CA ALA A 32 -8.22 4.29 12.82
C ALA A 32 -9.25 5.17 13.54
N LYS A 33 -8.85 6.39 13.89
CA LYS A 33 -9.77 7.46 14.32
C LYS A 33 -10.19 8.34 13.14
N GLY A 34 -9.34 8.45 12.13
CA GLY A 34 -9.56 9.24 10.93
C GLY A 34 -10.32 8.51 9.83
N GLN A 35 -10.34 9.12 8.66
CA GLN A 35 -11.01 8.59 7.47
C GLN A 35 -10.14 7.57 6.74
N VAL A 36 -10.75 6.50 6.26
CA VAL A 36 -10.09 5.47 5.45
C VAL A 36 -10.69 5.45 4.05
N PHE A 37 -9.84 5.63 3.04
CA PHE A 37 -10.20 5.66 1.63
C PHE A 37 -9.73 4.36 0.97
N GLY A 38 -10.66 3.51 0.59
CA GLY A 38 -10.39 2.34 -0.25
C GLY A 38 -10.52 2.71 -1.72
N LEU A 39 -9.46 2.63 -2.48
CA LEU A 39 -9.39 2.96 -3.89
C LEU A 39 -9.11 1.70 -4.71
N ASP A 40 -9.90 1.48 -5.75
CA ASP A 40 -9.65 0.42 -6.75
C ASP A 40 -10.20 0.85 -8.12
N VAL A 41 -9.60 0.34 -9.18
CA VAL A 41 -10.07 0.57 -10.55
C VAL A 41 -11.29 -0.28 -10.90
N ALA A 42 -11.49 -1.39 -10.18
CA ALA A 42 -12.58 -2.33 -10.42
C ALA A 42 -13.87 -1.87 -9.74
N ASP A 43 -14.81 -1.35 -10.52
CA ASP A 43 -16.13 -0.90 -10.04
C ASP A 43 -16.89 -2.01 -9.30
N GLU A 44 -16.82 -3.25 -9.81
CA GLU A 44 -17.45 -4.41 -9.16
C GLU A 44 -16.86 -4.67 -7.75
N ALA A 45 -15.54 -4.58 -7.60
CA ALA A 45 -14.88 -4.78 -6.30
C ALA A 45 -15.31 -3.70 -5.30
N ILE A 46 -15.34 -2.44 -5.73
CA ILE A 46 -15.81 -1.32 -4.92
C ILE A 46 -17.30 -1.45 -4.58
N GLY A 47 -18.13 -1.92 -5.54
CA GLY A 47 -19.54 -2.22 -5.28
C GLY A 47 -19.71 -3.21 -4.14
N GLN A 48 -18.99 -4.34 -4.19
CA GLN A 48 -19.01 -5.35 -3.14
C GLN A 48 -18.44 -4.84 -1.81
N ALA A 49 -17.40 -3.99 -1.82
CA ALA A 49 -16.86 -3.37 -0.62
C ALA A 49 -17.91 -2.47 0.07
N LYS A 50 -18.65 -1.65 -0.70
CA LYS A 50 -19.75 -0.82 -0.21
C LYS A 50 -20.88 -1.63 0.43
N GLU A 51 -21.28 -2.72 -0.23
CA GLU A 51 -22.34 -3.60 0.29
C GLU A 51 -21.92 -4.32 1.57
N ARG A 52 -20.67 -4.77 1.63
CA ARG A 52 -20.14 -5.56 2.75
C ARG A 52 -19.78 -4.74 3.96
N TYR A 53 -19.24 -3.54 3.73
CA TYR A 53 -18.67 -2.70 4.78
C TYR A 53 -19.26 -1.28 4.73
N SER A 54 -20.32 -1.06 5.46
CA SER A 54 -20.91 0.27 5.69
C SER A 54 -20.24 0.97 6.88
N GLY A 55 -20.32 2.30 6.93
CA GLY A 55 -19.84 3.12 8.05
C GLY A 55 -19.23 4.44 7.59
N GLU A 56 -19.38 5.48 8.42
CA GLU A 56 -19.00 6.86 8.09
C GLU A 56 -17.47 7.09 7.97
N GLN A 57 -16.66 6.23 8.59
CA GLN A 57 -15.19 6.34 8.55
C GLN A 57 -14.57 5.74 7.28
N ARG A 58 -15.37 5.24 6.35
CA ARG A 58 -14.91 4.59 5.12
C ARG A 58 -15.47 5.27 3.90
N SER A 59 -14.58 5.55 2.97
CA SER A 59 -14.93 6.04 1.64
C SER A 59 -14.41 5.05 0.59
N TRP A 60 -15.30 4.61 -0.29
CA TRP A 60 -14.98 3.67 -1.35
C TRP A 60 -14.97 4.39 -2.68
N VAL A 61 -13.83 4.40 -3.35
CA VAL A 61 -13.58 5.20 -4.55
C VAL A 61 -13.21 4.28 -5.70
N VAL A 62 -13.92 4.42 -6.81
CA VAL A 62 -13.51 3.82 -8.09
C VAL A 62 -12.60 4.80 -8.80
N GLY A 63 -11.37 4.40 -9.11
CA GLY A 63 -10.43 5.28 -9.79
C GLY A 63 -9.04 4.70 -9.97
N ASP A 64 -8.26 5.34 -10.84
CA ASP A 64 -6.84 5.03 -11.03
C ASP A 64 -6.00 5.76 -9.98
N LEU A 65 -5.14 5.02 -9.28
CA LEU A 65 -4.21 5.57 -8.30
C LEU A 65 -3.33 6.68 -8.90
N PHE A 66 -2.91 6.53 -10.13
CA PHE A 66 -2.01 7.48 -10.79
C PHE A 66 -2.67 8.84 -11.10
N GLU A 67 -4.00 8.84 -11.23
CA GLU A 67 -4.81 10.03 -11.43
C GLU A 67 -5.42 10.58 -10.12
N SER A 68 -5.24 9.85 -9.01
CA SER A 68 -5.81 10.24 -7.72
C SER A 68 -5.19 11.53 -7.18
N GLU A 69 -6.01 12.32 -6.54
CA GLU A 69 -5.62 13.51 -5.80
C GLU A 69 -5.92 13.33 -4.32
N GLY A 70 -5.28 14.11 -3.49
CA GLY A 70 -5.52 14.08 -2.05
C GLY A 70 -4.24 14.25 -1.24
N ASN A 71 -4.40 14.16 0.08
CA ASN A 71 -3.32 14.28 1.05
C ASN A 71 -3.58 13.26 2.16
N TYR A 72 -2.72 12.25 2.25
CA TYR A 72 -2.90 11.11 3.14
C TYR A 72 -1.71 10.98 4.09
N ASP A 73 -1.97 11.05 5.40
CA ASP A 73 -0.93 10.91 6.43
C ASP A 73 -0.32 9.52 6.43
N LEU A 74 -1.13 8.53 6.03
CA LEU A 74 -0.72 7.14 5.89
C LEU A 74 -1.29 6.54 4.60
N VAL A 75 -0.45 5.91 3.81
CA VAL A 75 -0.88 4.97 2.77
C VAL A 75 -0.57 3.56 3.26
N PHE A 76 -1.57 2.68 3.24
CA PHE A 76 -1.38 1.25 3.52
C PHE A 76 -1.49 0.45 2.22
N GLU A 77 -0.41 -0.16 1.82
CA GLU A 77 -0.31 -0.95 0.59
C GLU A 77 -0.10 -2.42 0.93
N HIS A 78 -0.92 -3.29 0.36
CA HIS A 78 -0.81 -4.73 0.54
C HIS A 78 -0.70 -5.42 -0.82
N THR A 79 0.54 -5.71 -1.23
CA THR A 79 0.87 -6.42 -2.48
C THR A 79 0.29 -5.78 -3.75
N PHE A 80 0.10 -4.46 -3.74
CA PHE A 80 -0.34 -3.70 -4.92
C PHE A 80 0.84 -3.42 -5.87
N PHE A 81 2.03 -3.09 -5.34
CA PHE A 81 3.22 -2.79 -6.13
C PHE A 81 3.61 -3.92 -7.09
N CYS A 82 3.42 -5.18 -6.68
CA CYS A 82 3.70 -6.33 -7.53
C CYS A 82 2.69 -6.54 -8.66
N ALA A 83 1.55 -5.86 -8.63
CA ALA A 83 0.57 -5.86 -9.71
C ALA A 83 0.82 -4.76 -10.76
N ILE A 84 1.70 -3.79 -10.45
CA ILE A 84 2.02 -2.68 -11.34
C ILE A 84 3.07 -3.14 -12.36
N PRO A 85 2.89 -2.88 -13.66
CA PRO A 85 3.91 -3.11 -14.68
C PRO A 85 5.24 -2.45 -14.30
N VAL A 86 6.36 -3.14 -14.56
CA VAL A 86 7.69 -2.73 -14.09
C VAL A 86 8.04 -1.32 -14.58
N GLU A 87 7.67 -0.97 -15.79
CA GLU A 87 7.89 0.35 -16.40
C GLU A 87 7.12 1.49 -15.69
N ARG A 88 6.05 1.19 -14.93
CA ARG A 88 5.27 2.17 -14.18
C ARG A 88 5.67 2.33 -12.71
N ARG A 89 6.68 1.62 -12.26
CA ARG A 89 7.11 1.66 -10.84
C ARG A 89 7.64 3.03 -10.42
N SER A 90 8.33 3.73 -11.31
CA SER A 90 8.76 5.11 -11.04
C SER A 90 7.56 6.06 -10.92
N ASP A 91 6.53 5.88 -11.75
CA ASP A 91 5.28 6.66 -11.65
C ASP A 91 4.55 6.39 -10.33
N TYR A 92 4.56 5.12 -9.87
CA TYR A 92 3.99 4.78 -8.57
C TYR A 92 4.68 5.54 -7.44
N VAL A 93 6.01 5.55 -7.40
CA VAL A 93 6.76 6.26 -6.35
C VAL A 93 6.50 7.77 -6.42
N ALA A 94 6.47 8.35 -7.63
CA ALA A 94 6.12 9.76 -7.83
C ALA A 94 4.69 10.06 -7.35
N THR A 95 3.74 9.16 -7.60
CA THR A 95 2.36 9.27 -7.13
C THR A 95 2.29 9.21 -5.60
N MET A 96 2.99 8.25 -4.97
CA MET A 96 3.07 8.18 -3.50
C MET A 96 3.69 9.45 -2.91
N ALA A 97 4.75 9.98 -3.52
CA ALA A 97 5.39 11.22 -3.07
C ALA A 97 4.48 12.46 -3.20
N ARG A 98 3.56 12.45 -4.15
CA ARG A 98 2.54 13.51 -4.34
C ARG A 98 1.39 13.39 -3.36
N LEU A 99 0.95 12.16 -3.06
CA LEU A 99 -0.21 11.88 -2.20
C LEU A 99 0.13 11.92 -0.71
N ILE A 100 1.39 11.66 -0.33
CA ILE A 100 1.85 11.60 1.06
C ILE A 100 2.61 12.90 1.36
N PRO A 101 2.17 13.71 2.34
CA PRO A 101 2.87 14.93 2.73
C PRO A 101 4.22 14.61 3.36
N GLN A 102 5.10 15.61 3.44
CA GLN A 102 6.36 15.52 4.17
C GLN A 102 6.12 15.01 5.60
N GLY A 103 6.84 13.99 6.01
CA GLY A 103 6.71 13.34 7.32
C GLY A 103 5.59 12.29 7.39
N GLY A 104 4.70 12.23 6.40
CA GLY A 104 3.71 11.16 6.27
C GLY A 104 4.35 9.82 5.90
N HIS A 105 3.56 8.75 5.88
CA HIS A 105 4.09 7.39 5.84
C HIS A 105 3.44 6.52 4.76
N LEU A 106 4.25 5.61 4.21
CA LEU A 106 3.79 4.48 3.42
C LEU A 106 4.15 3.19 4.18
N LEU A 107 3.14 2.47 4.66
CA LEU A 107 3.29 1.13 5.22
C LEU A 107 2.90 0.11 4.16
N ALA A 108 3.87 -0.61 3.62
CA ALA A 108 3.68 -1.50 2.49
C ALA A 108 4.09 -2.93 2.79
N LEU A 109 3.32 -3.89 2.31
CA LEU A 109 3.70 -5.30 2.23
C LEU A 109 4.07 -5.63 0.79
N PHE A 110 5.35 -5.67 0.52
CA PHE A 110 5.89 -6.02 -0.81
C PHE A 110 6.00 -7.53 -0.99
N PHE A 111 5.59 -7.99 -2.17
CA PHE A 111 5.87 -9.35 -2.63
C PHE A 111 7.18 -9.33 -3.44
N LEU A 112 8.24 -9.88 -2.88
CA LEU A 112 9.58 -9.81 -3.46
C LEU A 112 9.74 -10.78 -4.64
N ASN A 113 9.07 -11.94 -4.59
CA ASN A 113 9.12 -13.01 -5.59
C ASN A 113 10.51 -13.23 -6.22
N PRO A 114 11.50 -13.73 -5.45
CA PRO A 114 12.88 -13.86 -5.91
C PRO A 114 13.06 -14.86 -7.08
N ASP A 115 12.08 -15.73 -7.31
CA ASP A 115 12.11 -16.75 -8.37
C ASP A 115 11.63 -16.21 -9.73
N HIS A 116 10.87 -15.12 -9.75
CA HIS A 116 10.43 -14.44 -10.98
C HIS A 116 11.44 -13.38 -11.40
N LYS A 117 12.21 -13.69 -12.40
CA LYS A 117 13.11 -12.75 -13.04
C LYS A 117 12.46 -12.26 -14.32
N GLY A 118 12.10 -10.97 -14.36
CA GLY A 118 11.70 -10.31 -15.59
C GLY A 118 10.20 -10.07 -15.76
N GLU A 119 9.76 -10.17 -17.00
CA GLU A 119 8.50 -9.62 -17.51
C GLU A 119 7.26 -10.48 -17.23
N GLU A 120 7.41 -11.64 -16.60
CA GLU A 120 6.27 -12.50 -16.26
C GLU A 120 5.58 -12.00 -14.98
N GLY A 121 4.36 -11.54 -15.10
CA GLY A 121 3.53 -11.07 -14.00
C GLY A 121 2.10 -10.75 -14.44
N PRO A 122 1.22 -10.24 -13.60
CA PRO A 122 1.40 -10.14 -12.15
C PRO A 122 1.38 -11.51 -11.43
N PRO A 123 2.09 -11.68 -10.32
CA PRO A 123 2.87 -10.66 -9.61
C PRO A 123 4.27 -10.46 -10.22
N PHE A 124 4.65 -9.21 -10.47
CA PHE A 124 6.00 -8.85 -10.91
C PHE A 124 6.95 -8.80 -9.71
N GLY A 125 8.06 -9.53 -9.78
CA GLY A 125 9.07 -9.55 -8.73
C GLY A 125 9.79 -8.22 -8.54
N VAL A 126 10.31 -8.00 -7.34
CA VAL A 126 11.18 -6.87 -6.99
C VAL A 126 12.18 -7.30 -5.91
N THR A 127 13.36 -6.77 -5.94
CA THR A 127 14.36 -6.95 -4.88
C THR A 127 14.33 -5.79 -3.88
N VAL A 128 14.90 -6.01 -2.69
CA VAL A 128 15.02 -4.94 -1.68
C VAL A 128 15.89 -3.78 -2.18
N ASP A 129 16.94 -4.08 -2.95
CA ASP A 129 17.82 -3.04 -3.49
C ASP A 129 17.14 -2.21 -4.59
N GLU A 130 16.31 -2.83 -5.42
CA GLU A 130 15.46 -2.11 -6.37
C GLU A 130 14.45 -1.22 -5.64
N LEU A 131 13.79 -1.70 -4.56
CA LEU A 131 12.90 -0.88 -3.74
C LEU A 131 13.65 0.34 -3.19
N LYS A 132 14.84 0.15 -2.61
CA LYS A 132 15.67 1.27 -2.14
C LYS A 132 16.03 2.25 -3.26
N GLY A 133 16.31 1.73 -4.45
CA GLY A 133 16.59 2.55 -5.62
C GLY A 133 15.39 3.38 -6.06
N PHE A 134 14.21 2.78 -6.12
CA PHE A 134 12.98 3.48 -6.51
C PHE A 134 12.55 4.53 -5.47
N PHE A 135 12.55 4.18 -4.20
CA PHE A 135 11.98 5.02 -3.14
C PHE A 135 12.97 6.02 -2.54
N GLY A 136 14.28 5.74 -2.56
CA GLY A 136 15.30 6.48 -1.80
C GLY A 136 15.45 7.96 -2.15
N GLY A 137 14.94 8.42 -3.30
CA GLY A 137 14.93 9.84 -3.66
C GLY A 137 13.82 10.64 -2.98
N ALA A 138 12.73 9.99 -2.55
CA ALA A 138 11.56 10.65 -1.98
C ALA A 138 11.19 10.15 -0.59
N PHE A 139 11.67 8.98 -0.20
CA PHE A 139 11.33 8.31 1.05
C PHE A 139 12.56 7.77 1.77
N GLU A 140 12.49 7.73 3.08
CA GLU A 140 13.44 7.05 3.96
C GLU A 140 12.81 5.76 4.49
N MET A 141 13.51 4.63 4.34
CA MET A 141 13.11 3.37 4.98
C MET A 141 13.42 3.46 6.48
N ILE A 142 12.40 3.57 7.32
CA ILE A 142 12.58 3.69 8.77
C ILE A 142 12.39 2.37 9.51
N TRP A 143 11.78 1.37 8.87
CA TRP A 143 11.63 0.03 9.43
C TRP A 143 11.35 -0.99 8.32
N SER A 144 11.81 -2.23 8.53
CA SER A 144 11.45 -3.36 7.67
C SER A 144 11.53 -4.69 8.41
N GLN A 145 10.55 -5.57 8.17
CA GLN A 145 10.50 -6.92 8.72
C GLN A 145 9.69 -7.85 7.80
N PRO A 146 10.03 -9.15 7.72
CA PRO A 146 9.10 -10.15 7.19
C PRO A 146 7.79 -10.14 7.98
N PRO A 147 6.64 -10.38 7.34
CA PRO A 147 5.36 -10.47 8.04
C PRO A 147 5.37 -11.66 9.00
N SER A 148 4.72 -11.52 10.17
CA SER A 148 4.62 -12.60 11.16
C SER A 148 3.73 -13.75 10.72
N LYS A 149 2.88 -13.50 9.72
CA LYS A 149 2.02 -14.50 9.06
C LYS A 149 1.92 -14.15 7.58
N THR A 150 1.98 -15.16 6.75
CA THR A 150 1.76 -15.07 5.30
C THR A 150 0.73 -16.09 4.86
N PHE A 151 0.22 -15.97 3.65
CA PHE A 151 -0.62 -17.00 3.06
C PHE A 151 0.22 -18.24 2.69
N GLU A 152 -0.34 -19.42 2.89
CA GLU A 152 0.32 -20.71 2.62
C GLU A 152 0.95 -20.75 1.21
N ALA A 153 0.27 -20.22 0.20
CA ALA A 153 0.79 -20.13 -1.16
C ALA A 153 1.97 -19.15 -1.35
N ARG A 154 2.28 -18.34 -0.34
CA ARG A 154 3.40 -17.38 -0.33
C ARG A 154 4.43 -17.70 0.74
N GLU A 155 4.27 -18.84 1.39
CA GLU A 155 5.24 -19.33 2.37
C GLU A 155 6.59 -19.59 1.69
N GLY A 156 7.63 -19.10 2.32
CA GLY A 156 9.01 -19.23 1.88
C GLY A 156 9.84 -18.03 2.35
N ASP A 157 11.08 -18.31 2.70
CA ASP A 157 12.00 -17.29 3.19
C ASP A 157 12.18 -16.15 2.17
N GLY A 158 11.88 -14.92 2.59
CA GLY A 158 12.15 -13.72 1.81
C GLY A 158 11.16 -13.40 0.69
N ARG A 159 10.00 -14.05 0.62
CA ARG A 159 8.99 -13.73 -0.41
C ARG A 159 8.15 -12.51 -0.11
N GLU A 160 7.97 -12.16 1.15
CA GLU A 160 7.22 -10.98 1.56
C GLU A 160 8.04 -10.15 2.54
N LEU A 161 7.96 -8.83 2.40
CA LEU A 161 8.62 -7.87 3.28
C LEU A 161 7.69 -6.70 3.57
N SER A 162 7.41 -6.49 4.85
CA SER A 162 6.75 -5.27 5.32
C SER A 162 7.79 -4.18 5.48
N ILE A 163 7.53 -3.01 4.91
CA ILE A 163 8.41 -1.83 5.01
C ILE A 163 7.59 -0.63 5.42
N LEU A 164 8.11 0.15 6.35
CA LEU A 164 7.62 1.48 6.68
C LEU A 164 8.57 2.53 6.09
N TRP A 165 8.03 3.32 5.19
CA TRP A 165 8.70 4.44 4.57
C TRP A 165 8.15 5.75 5.14
N ARG A 166 9.03 6.73 5.36
CA ARG A 166 8.68 8.09 5.71
C ARG A 166 8.97 9.02 4.53
N ARG A 167 8.01 9.88 4.16
CA ARG A 167 8.18 10.88 3.10
C ARG A 167 9.20 11.94 3.54
N LEU A 168 10.23 12.12 2.73
CA LEU A 168 11.22 13.19 2.87
C LEU A 168 10.63 14.53 2.38
N GLY A 169 11.23 15.64 2.75
CA GLY A 169 10.94 16.94 2.15
C GLY A 169 11.50 17.04 0.71
N ASP A 170 11.00 17.99 -0.02
CA ASP A 170 11.55 18.37 -1.34
C ASP A 170 12.85 19.13 -1.17
#